data_f56506e4730bf2fb1ed7984c4c87a063
#
_entry.id   f56506e4730bf2fb1ed7984c4c87a063
#
_cell.length_a   1.000
_cell.length_b   1.000
_cell.length_c   1.000
_cell.angle_alpha   90.00
_cell.angle_beta   90.00
_cell.angle_gamma   90.00
#
_symmetry.space_group_name_H-M   'P 1'
#
loop_
_entity.id
_entity.type
_entity.pdbx_description
1 polymer ?
#
loop_
_entity_poly.entity_id
_entity_poly.type
_entity_poly.pdbx_seq_one_letter_code
_entity_poly.pdbx_strand_id
1 'polypeptide(L)'
;MVNIVLVEPEIPQNCGNIARTCAATRSRLHLVEPLGFDISEKAVKRAGLDYWPMVDLTVYPSLDELFRRNPVSDLWLATTKAPRDYSQARFRDGCWLFFGKETAGLPERFRLEHFDRCVRIPMREDARSLNLSNSVAVLTYEALRQQGFPNLSGEGEMASLP
;
A
#
# COMPACT_ATOMS: atom_id res chain seq x y z
N MET A 1 -7.80 -10.36 3.11
CA MET A 1 -6.60 -10.12 2.27
C MET A 1 -6.64 -8.67 1.76
N VAL A 2 -5.48 -8.01 1.65
CA VAL A 2 -5.39 -6.62 1.15
C VAL A 2 -4.54 -6.61 -0.11
N ASN A 3 -4.97 -5.86 -1.14
CA ASN A 3 -4.20 -5.60 -2.35
C ASN A 3 -3.64 -4.17 -2.25
N ILE A 4 -2.33 -4.03 -2.22
CA ILE A 4 -1.62 -2.75 -2.12
C ILE A 4 -1.14 -2.38 -3.51
N VAL A 5 -1.56 -1.22 -4.01
CA VAL A 5 -1.19 -0.70 -5.33
C VAL A 5 -0.34 0.56 -5.17
N LEU A 6 0.86 0.54 -5.72
CA LEU A 6 1.73 1.71 -5.81
C LEU A 6 1.71 2.19 -7.26
N VAL A 7 1.24 3.42 -7.46
CA VAL A 7 1.16 4.05 -8.78
C VAL A 7 2.40 4.91 -8.99
N GLU A 8 3.25 4.50 -9.91
CA GLU A 8 4.50 5.17 -10.28
C GLU A 8 5.44 5.43 -9.08
N PRO A 9 5.74 4.44 -8.23
CA PRO A 9 6.60 4.66 -7.06
C PRO A 9 8.02 5.05 -7.50
N GLU A 10 8.64 5.98 -6.75
CA GLU A 10 9.90 6.61 -7.14
C GLU A 10 11.09 6.16 -6.28
N ILE A 11 10.86 5.83 -5.00
CA ILE A 11 11.93 5.59 -4.02
C ILE A 11 12.04 4.10 -3.69
N PRO A 12 13.16 3.43 -4.03
CA PRO A 12 13.31 1.99 -3.84
C PRO A 12 13.24 1.56 -2.36
N GLN A 13 13.73 2.38 -1.43
CA GLN A 13 13.65 2.09 0.02
C GLN A 13 12.21 2.02 0.51
N ASN A 14 11.31 2.87 0.02
CA ASN A 14 9.89 2.80 0.34
C ASN A 14 9.28 1.49 -0.16
N CYS A 15 9.58 1.10 -1.39
CA CYS A 15 9.12 -0.19 -1.94
C CYS A 15 9.65 -1.38 -1.13
N GLY A 16 10.89 -1.34 -0.66
CA GLY A 16 11.47 -2.37 0.20
C GLY A 16 10.73 -2.50 1.53
N ASN A 17 10.44 -1.39 2.20
CA ASN A 17 9.68 -1.38 3.43
C ASN A 17 8.23 -1.85 3.22
N ILE A 18 7.62 -1.48 2.09
CA ILE A 18 6.27 -1.93 1.72
C ILE A 18 6.25 -3.43 1.43
N ALA A 19 7.25 -3.94 0.71
CA ALA A 19 7.40 -5.37 0.48
C ALA A 19 7.49 -6.16 1.79
N ARG A 20 8.22 -5.64 2.78
CA ARG A 20 8.28 -6.23 4.13
C ARG A 20 6.91 -6.23 4.81
N THR A 21 6.16 -5.15 4.73
CA THR A 21 4.77 -5.07 5.22
C THR A 21 3.89 -6.11 4.52
N CYS A 22 3.99 -6.23 3.20
CA CYS A 22 3.24 -7.22 2.42
C CYS A 22 3.58 -8.66 2.85
N ALA A 23 4.87 -8.99 3.01
CA ALA A 23 5.31 -10.29 3.48
C ALA A 23 4.75 -10.60 4.89
N ALA A 24 4.83 -9.64 5.82
CA ALA A 24 4.36 -9.79 7.19
C ALA A 24 2.83 -9.94 7.30
N THR A 25 2.08 -9.35 6.37
CA THR A 25 0.61 -9.32 6.41
C THR A 25 -0.06 -10.23 5.39
N ARG A 26 0.71 -10.94 4.57
CA ARG A 26 0.23 -11.74 3.43
C ARG A 26 -0.60 -10.91 2.44
N SER A 27 -0.32 -9.61 2.35
CA SER A 27 -0.91 -8.71 1.36
C SER A 27 -0.22 -8.86 0.01
N ARG A 28 -0.95 -8.62 -1.07
CA ARG A 28 -0.41 -8.57 -2.43
C ARG A 28 0.13 -7.19 -2.74
N LEU A 29 1.21 -7.14 -3.49
CA LEU A 29 1.82 -5.89 -3.96
C LEU A 29 1.68 -5.76 -5.47
N HIS A 30 1.08 -4.67 -5.90
CA HIS A 30 0.90 -4.32 -7.30
C HIS A 30 1.64 -3.02 -7.59
N LEU A 31 2.54 -3.03 -8.57
CA LEU A 31 3.27 -1.85 -9.01
C LEU A 31 2.78 -1.42 -10.38
N VAL A 32 2.47 -0.15 -10.54
CA VAL A 32 2.07 0.46 -11.82
C VAL A 32 3.21 1.33 -12.33
N GLU A 33 3.72 1.02 -13.51
CA GLU A 33 4.80 1.77 -14.17
C GLU A 33 4.35 3.17 -14.60
N PRO A 34 5.31 4.12 -14.81
CA PRO A 34 6.77 3.92 -14.70
C PRO A 34 7.25 3.81 -13.25
N LEU A 35 8.29 3.00 -13.01
CA LEU A 35 8.97 2.90 -11.73
C LEU A 35 10.21 3.80 -11.73
N GLY A 36 10.45 4.50 -10.64
CA GLY A 36 11.66 5.33 -10.46
C GLY A 36 12.94 4.53 -10.17
N PHE A 37 12.88 3.19 -10.21
CA PHE A 37 13.99 2.30 -9.88
C PHE A 37 13.87 0.96 -10.62
N ASP A 38 14.98 0.22 -10.63
CA ASP A 38 15.07 -1.11 -11.23
C ASP A 38 14.68 -2.18 -10.21
N ILE A 39 13.75 -3.07 -10.59
CA ILE A 39 13.27 -4.22 -9.79
C ILE A 39 13.89 -5.54 -10.24
N SER A 40 14.95 -5.53 -11.09
CA SER A 40 15.67 -6.74 -11.44
C SER A 40 16.24 -7.45 -10.21
N GLU A 41 16.42 -8.77 -10.26
CA GLU A 41 17.00 -9.54 -9.15
C GLU A 41 18.32 -8.96 -8.66
N LYS A 42 19.14 -8.42 -9.56
CA LYS A 42 20.43 -7.80 -9.24
C LYS A 42 20.28 -6.50 -8.45
N ALA A 43 19.31 -5.65 -8.83
CA ALA A 43 19.02 -4.40 -8.14
C ALA A 43 18.37 -4.66 -6.77
N VAL A 44 17.46 -5.61 -6.70
CA VAL A 44 16.80 -6.07 -5.46
C VAL A 44 17.83 -6.59 -4.44
N LYS A 45 18.75 -7.45 -4.86
CA LYS A 45 19.84 -7.94 -3.99
C LYS A 45 20.76 -6.81 -3.50
N ARG A 46 21.12 -5.85 -4.36
CA ARG A 46 21.95 -4.69 -3.98
C ARG A 46 21.26 -3.77 -2.96
N ALA A 47 19.95 -3.64 -3.04
CA ALA A 47 19.18 -2.82 -2.14
C ALA A 47 18.87 -3.51 -0.79
N GLY A 48 19.30 -4.76 -0.58
CA GLY A 48 19.04 -5.53 0.64
C GLY A 48 17.54 -5.86 0.84
N LEU A 49 16.79 -6.02 -0.25
CA LEU A 49 15.37 -6.30 -0.21
C LEU A 49 15.10 -7.81 0.00
N ASP A 50 15.48 -8.35 1.14
CA ASP A 50 15.41 -9.79 1.47
C ASP A 50 13.98 -10.35 1.43
N TYR A 51 12.96 -9.50 1.62
CA TYR A 51 11.55 -9.89 1.61
C TYR A 51 10.92 -9.95 0.23
N TRP A 52 11.60 -9.43 -0.79
CA TRP A 52 11.06 -9.35 -2.15
C TRP A 52 10.62 -10.70 -2.74
N PRO A 53 11.40 -11.80 -2.60
CA PRO A 53 10.99 -13.11 -3.08
C PRO A 53 9.78 -13.71 -2.35
N MET A 54 9.42 -13.18 -1.17
CA MET A 54 8.32 -13.66 -0.34
C MET A 54 6.99 -12.93 -0.63
N VAL A 55 7.02 -11.92 -1.50
CA VAL A 55 5.87 -11.08 -1.80
C VAL A 55 5.20 -11.53 -3.08
N ASP A 56 3.88 -11.69 -3.04
CA ASP A 56 3.06 -11.85 -4.25
C ASP A 56 3.02 -10.49 -4.98
N LEU A 57 3.98 -10.34 -5.92
CA LEU A 57 4.22 -9.09 -6.65
C LEU A 57 3.78 -9.21 -8.10
N THR A 58 3.04 -8.21 -8.56
CA THR A 58 2.70 -8.05 -9.99
C THR A 58 3.00 -6.63 -10.45
N VAL A 59 3.58 -6.49 -11.64
CA VAL A 59 3.86 -5.21 -12.29
C VAL A 59 2.93 -5.02 -13.47
N TYR A 60 2.41 -3.79 -13.63
CA TYR A 60 1.50 -3.41 -14.71
C TYR A 60 2.05 -2.19 -15.45
N PRO A 61 1.96 -2.16 -16.80
CA PRO A 61 2.41 -1.02 -17.59
C PRO A 61 1.53 0.24 -17.41
N SER A 62 0.30 0.08 -16.89
CA SER A 62 -0.62 1.19 -16.64
C SER A 62 -1.72 0.81 -15.66
N LEU A 63 -2.44 1.82 -15.12
CA LEU A 63 -3.66 1.61 -14.33
C LEU A 63 -4.74 0.88 -15.15
N ASP A 64 -4.92 1.22 -16.42
CA ASP A 64 -5.90 0.57 -17.30
C ASP A 64 -5.63 -0.93 -17.39
N GLU A 65 -4.37 -1.32 -17.53
CA GLU A 65 -3.99 -2.73 -17.60
C GLU A 65 -4.21 -3.45 -16.25
N LEU A 66 -3.98 -2.76 -15.13
CA LEU A 66 -4.30 -3.29 -13.80
C LEU A 66 -5.80 -3.59 -13.69
N PHE A 67 -6.66 -2.63 -14.05
CA PHE A 67 -8.12 -2.80 -14.00
C PHE A 67 -8.61 -3.86 -15.00
N ARG A 68 -8.00 -3.94 -16.16
CA ARG A 68 -8.35 -4.96 -17.15
C ARG A 68 -8.08 -6.39 -16.68
N ARG A 69 -6.99 -6.58 -15.92
CA ARG A 69 -6.57 -7.91 -15.43
C ARG A 69 -7.23 -8.33 -14.13
N ASN A 70 -7.79 -7.39 -13.37
CA ASN A 70 -8.28 -7.67 -12.03
C ASN A 70 -9.71 -7.18 -11.82
N PRO A 71 -10.56 -7.96 -11.11
CA PRO A 71 -11.91 -7.54 -10.73
C PRO A 71 -11.84 -6.61 -9.50
N VAL A 72 -11.41 -5.36 -9.70
CA VAL A 72 -11.30 -4.37 -8.61
C VAL A 72 -12.68 -3.87 -8.21
N SER A 73 -13.26 -4.40 -7.15
CA SER A 73 -14.62 -4.08 -6.71
C SER A 73 -14.70 -3.19 -5.47
N ASP A 74 -13.71 -3.27 -4.57
CA ASP A 74 -13.63 -2.46 -3.33
C ASP A 74 -12.29 -1.73 -3.30
N LEU A 75 -12.24 -0.56 -3.93
CA LEU A 75 -11.03 0.25 -4.03
C LEU A 75 -11.09 1.47 -3.12
N TRP A 76 -9.93 1.86 -2.59
CA TRP A 76 -9.73 3.04 -1.76
C TRP A 76 -8.45 3.76 -2.16
N LEU A 77 -8.50 5.08 -2.26
CA LEU A 77 -7.40 5.93 -2.68
C LEU A 77 -6.85 6.71 -1.48
N ALA A 78 -5.60 6.46 -1.13
CA ALA A 78 -4.90 7.22 -0.09
C ALA A 78 -4.38 8.54 -0.66
N THR A 79 -4.90 9.66 -0.18
CA THR A 79 -4.48 11.00 -0.61
C THR A 79 -4.67 12.03 0.49
N THR A 80 -3.71 12.94 0.64
CA THR A 80 -3.81 14.06 1.60
C THR A 80 -4.94 15.05 1.24
N LYS A 81 -5.48 14.96 0.03
CA LYS A 81 -6.56 15.82 -0.50
C LYS A 81 -7.97 15.24 -0.27
N ALA A 82 -8.09 14.08 0.38
CA ALA A 82 -9.38 13.48 0.65
C ALA A 82 -10.19 14.31 1.66
N PRO A 83 -11.53 14.37 1.49
CA PRO A 83 -12.41 15.11 2.40
C PRO A 83 -12.68 14.40 3.71
N ARG A 84 -12.38 13.11 3.80
CA ARG A 84 -12.61 12.27 4.99
C ARG A 84 -11.33 11.53 5.39
N ASP A 85 -11.23 11.21 6.67
CA ASP A 85 -10.18 10.34 7.17
C ASP A 85 -10.51 8.85 6.96
N TYR A 86 -9.48 8.01 7.06
CA TYR A 86 -9.59 6.58 6.78
C TYR A 86 -10.46 5.81 7.79
N SER A 87 -10.69 6.34 8.99
CA SER A 87 -11.53 5.67 10.00
C SER A 87 -13.01 5.63 9.60
N GLN A 88 -13.40 6.50 8.67
CA GLN A 88 -14.74 6.53 8.10
C GLN A 88 -14.94 5.56 6.93
N ALA A 89 -13.88 4.89 6.50
CA ALA A 89 -13.93 3.91 5.42
C ALA A 89 -14.20 2.51 5.96
N ARG A 90 -14.90 1.71 5.17
CA ARG A 90 -15.12 0.29 5.45
C ARG A 90 -14.34 -0.57 4.48
N PHE A 91 -13.20 -1.09 4.94
CA PHE A 91 -12.31 -1.95 4.16
C PHE A 91 -12.78 -3.41 4.24
N ARG A 92 -13.27 -3.94 3.13
CA ARG A 92 -13.72 -5.33 3.04
C ARG A 92 -12.55 -6.27 2.75
N ASP A 93 -12.75 -7.55 2.95
CA ASP A 93 -11.77 -8.56 2.50
C ASP A 93 -11.59 -8.47 0.99
N GLY A 94 -10.34 -8.53 0.54
CA GLY A 94 -9.99 -8.33 -0.86
C GLY A 94 -9.95 -6.86 -1.31
N CYS A 95 -10.05 -5.88 -0.40
CA CYS A 95 -9.97 -4.46 -0.76
C CYS A 95 -8.64 -4.10 -1.43
N TRP A 96 -8.70 -3.05 -2.25
CA TRP A 96 -7.57 -2.51 -3.00
C TRP A 96 -7.23 -1.11 -2.48
N LEU A 97 -6.02 -0.94 -1.97
CA LEU A 97 -5.51 0.32 -1.44
C LEU A 97 -4.52 0.93 -2.42
N PHE A 98 -4.88 2.07 -3.01
CA PHE A 98 -4.08 2.78 -4.00
C PHE A 98 -3.28 3.91 -3.35
N PHE A 99 -1.99 3.93 -3.63
CA PHE A 99 -1.05 4.97 -3.17
C PHE A 99 -0.32 5.56 -4.38
N GLY A 100 -0.14 6.85 -4.38
CA GLY A 100 0.57 7.56 -5.44
C GLY A 100 2.07 7.67 -5.18
N LYS A 101 2.78 8.22 -6.16
CA LYS A 101 4.21 8.49 -6.06
C LYS A 101 4.51 9.53 -4.98
N GLU A 102 5.73 9.48 -4.47
CA GLU A 102 6.16 10.25 -3.31
C GLU A 102 6.11 11.77 -3.56
N THR A 103 6.39 12.23 -4.77
CA THR A 103 6.45 13.65 -5.12
C THR A 103 5.11 14.30 -5.43
N ALA A 104 4.16 13.56 -6.01
CA ALA A 104 2.91 14.12 -6.55
C ALA A 104 1.63 13.42 -6.12
N GLY A 105 1.73 12.25 -5.47
CA GLY A 105 0.58 11.43 -5.11
C GLY A 105 -0.09 10.76 -6.31
N LEU A 106 -1.35 10.39 -6.15
CA LEU A 106 -2.18 9.80 -7.21
C LEU A 106 -2.56 10.82 -8.28
N PRO A 107 -2.70 10.39 -9.56
CA PRO A 107 -3.18 11.25 -10.63
C PRO A 107 -4.50 11.95 -10.27
N GLU A 108 -4.62 13.24 -10.60
CA GLU A 108 -5.79 14.04 -10.23
C GLU A 108 -7.08 13.48 -10.81
N ARG A 109 -7.07 13.14 -12.10
CA ARG A 109 -8.22 12.55 -12.77
C ARG A 109 -8.69 11.28 -12.05
N PHE A 110 -7.77 10.38 -11.69
CA PHE A 110 -8.08 9.14 -11.00
C PHE A 110 -8.73 9.39 -9.62
N ARG A 111 -8.25 10.41 -8.88
CA ARG A 111 -8.85 10.82 -7.61
C ARG A 111 -10.26 11.41 -7.77
N LEU A 112 -10.49 12.20 -8.82
CA LEU A 112 -11.79 12.81 -9.10
C LEU A 112 -12.83 11.77 -9.54
N GLU A 113 -12.44 10.81 -10.38
CA GLU A 113 -13.30 9.69 -10.82
C GLU A 113 -13.72 8.79 -9.63
N HIS A 114 -12.92 8.76 -8.56
CA HIS A 114 -13.16 7.95 -7.36
C HIS A 114 -13.27 8.80 -6.08
N PHE A 115 -13.82 10.00 -6.19
CA PHE A 115 -13.86 10.97 -5.08
C PHE A 115 -14.41 10.38 -3.78
N ASP A 116 -15.50 9.63 -3.85
CA ASP A 116 -16.14 8.99 -2.68
C ASP A 116 -15.33 7.83 -2.08
N ARG A 117 -14.25 7.45 -2.73
CA ARG A 117 -13.33 6.40 -2.31
C ARG A 117 -11.97 6.95 -1.86
N CYS A 118 -11.82 8.27 -1.81
CA CYS A 118 -10.63 8.91 -1.30
C CYS A 118 -10.66 9.00 0.22
N VAL A 119 -9.55 8.64 0.85
CA VAL A 119 -9.34 8.73 2.30
C VAL A 119 -7.98 9.34 2.60
N ARG A 120 -7.88 10.01 3.75
CA ARG A 120 -6.61 10.58 4.24
C ARG A 120 -6.24 10.00 5.59
N ILE A 121 -4.96 10.01 5.89
CA ILE A 121 -4.45 9.82 7.24
C ILE A 121 -4.45 11.20 7.91
N PRO A 122 -5.08 11.37 9.09
CA PRO A 122 -5.06 12.65 9.81
C PRO A 122 -3.63 13.09 10.12
N MET A 123 -3.35 14.37 9.91
CA MET A 123 -2.06 15.00 10.19
C MET A 123 -2.30 16.41 10.69
N ARG A 124 -1.29 17.01 11.29
CA ARG A 124 -1.26 18.45 11.60
C ARG A 124 -1.43 19.26 10.31
N GLU A 125 -2.00 20.45 10.43
CA GLU A 125 -2.29 21.34 9.27
C GLU A 125 -1.01 21.76 8.52
N ASP A 126 0.11 21.93 9.25
CA ASP A 126 1.40 22.31 8.72
C ASP A 126 2.22 21.12 8.15
N ALA A 127 1.75 19.87 8.32
CA ALA A 127 2.39 18.71 7.76
C ALA A 127 2.00 18.48 6.30
N ARG A 128 2.99 18.25 5.42
CA ARG A 128 2.73 18.03 3.98
C ARG A 128 2.21 16.62 3.69
N SER A 129 2.91 15.61 4.17
CA SER A 129 2.59 14.19 3.96
C SER A 129 3.38 13.32 4.92
N LEU A 130 2.91 12.09 5.12
CA LEU A 130 3.70 11.02 5.74
C LEU A 130 4.57 10.35 4.67
N ASN A 131 5.63 9.68 5.13
CA ASN A 131 6.40 8.77 4.28
C ASN A 131 5.46 7.72 3.67
N LEU A 132 5.69 7.37 2.38
CA LEU A 132 4.82 6.44 1.65
C LEU A 132 4.70 5.09 2.35
N SER A 133 5.82 4.50 2.79
CA SER A 133 5.78 3.18 3.44
C SER A 133 5.05 3.20 4.78
N ASN A 134 5.12 4.31 5.52
CA ASN A 134 4.36 4.50 6.74
C ASN A 134 2.86 4.59 6.44
N SER A 135 2.47 5.35 5.42
CA SER A 135 1.07 5.47 4.98
C SER A 135 0.49 4.13 4.58
N VAL A 136 1.25 3.34 3.83
CA VAL A 136 0.87 1.98 3.45
C VAL A 136 0.66 1.10 4.68
N ALA A 137 1.60 1.12 5.63
CA ALA A 137 1.49 0.32 6.86
C ALA A 137 0.25 0.69 7.67
N VAL A 138 0.00 1.99 7.89
CA VAL A 138 -1.17 2.48 8.65
C VAL A 138 -2.48 1.98 8.03
N LEU A 139 -2.69 2.20 6.73
CA LEU A 139 -3.95 1.81 6.07
C LEU A 139 -4.10 0.29 5.93
N THR A 140 -3.00 -0.42 5.68
CA THR A 140 -3.02 -1.89 5.60
C THR A 140 -3.43 -2.51 6.93
N TYR A 141 -2.83 -2.07 8.04
CA TYR A 141 -3.18 -2.59 9.37
C TYR A 141 -4.58 -2.18 9.81
N GLU A 142 -5.06 -0.99 9.45
CA GLU A 142 -6.46 -0.63 9.68
C GLU A 142 -7.42 -1.52 8.89
N ALA A 143 -7.15 -1.78 7.61
CA ALA A 143 -7.96 -2.68 6.81
C ALA A 143 -7.98 -4.10 7.41
N LEU A 144 -6.82 -4.61 7.84
CA LEU A 144 -6.70 -5.92 8.50
C LEU A 144 -7.41 -5.94 9.86
N ARG A 145 -7.32 -4.86 10.64
CA ARG A 145 -8.04 -4.74 11.93
C ARG A 145 -9.55 -4.86 11.73
N GLN A 146 -10.10 -4.19 10.72
CA GLN A 146 -11.53 -4.27 10.39
C GLN A 146 -11.93 -5.68 9.93
N GLN A 147 -11.00 -6.44 9.35
CA GLN A 147 -11.21 -7.82 8.92
C GLN A 147 -10.92 -8.86 10.03
N GLY A 148 -10.51 -8.45 11.23
CA GLY A 148 -10.18 -9.33 12.35
C GLY A 148 -8.83 -10.04 12.21
N PHE A 149 -7.85 -9.46 11.48
CA PHE A 149 -6.49 -9.98 11.28
C PHE A 149 -6.46 -11.44 10.77
N PRO A 150 -7.14 -11.78 9.67
CA PRO A 150 -7.26 -13.16 9.21
C PRO A 150 -5.88 -13.78 8.91
N ASN A 151 -5.63 -14.94 9.50
CA ASN A 151 -4.38 -15.69 9.33
C ASN A 151 -3.10 -14.98 9.83
N LEU A 152 -3.24 -14.02 10.74
CA LEU A 152 -2.12 -13.38 11.42
C LEU A 152 -2.13 -13.78 12.91
N SER A 153 -0.93 -13.94 13.50
CA SER A 153 -0.80 -14.14 14.93
C SER A 153 -0.86 -12.81 15.66
N GLY A 154 -1.76 -12.69 16.63
CA GLY A 154 -1.87 -11.54 17.54
C GLY A 154 -1.19 -11.77 18.89
N GLU A 155 -0.64 -12.96 19.12
CA GLU A 155 -0.02 -13.36 20.40
C GLU A 155 1.47 -13.64 20.21
N GLY A 156 2.24 -13.29 21.21
CA GLY A 156 3.68 -13.57 21.29
C GLY A 156 4.02 -14.16 22.65
N GLU A 157 5.14 -14.85 22.75
CA GLU A 157 5.67 -15.38 24.01
C GLU A 157 6.73 -14.40 24.57
N MET A 158 6.49 -13.93 25.79
CA MET A 158 7.51 -13.21 26.55
C MET A 158 8.14 -14.20 27.54
N ALA A 159 9.47 -14.21 27.61
CA ALA A 159 10.16 -14.94 28.68
C ALA A 159 9.69 -14.40 30.03
N SER A 160 9.33 -15.28 30.96
CA SER A 160 9.08 -14.89 32.36
C SER A 160 10.37 -14.35 32.98
N LEU A 161 10.28 -13.29 33.77
CA LEU A 161 11.40 -12.85 34.57
C LEU A 161 11.78 -13.98 35.53
N PRO A 162 13.11 -14.23 35.76
CA PRO A 162 13.59 -15.25 36.68
C PRO A 162 13.19 -14.95 38.12
#